data_cb8ad5bbaa0c00bb0f28e1b59341c71b
#
_entry.id   cb8ad5bbaa0c00bb0f28e1b59341c71b
#
_cell.length_a   1.000
_cell.length_b   1.000
_cell.length_c   1.000
_cell.angle_alpha   90.00
_cell.angle_beta   90.00
_cell.angle_gamma   90.00
#
_symmetry.space_group_name_H-M   'P 1'
#
loop_
_entity.id
_entity.type
_entity.pdbx_description
1 polymer ?
#
loop_
_entity_poly.entity_id
_entity_poly.type
_entity_poly.pdbx_seq_one_letter_code
_entity_poly.pdbx_strand_id
1 'polypeptide(L)'
;MRNKPSVRRFGRLLAAACLAGALMISFSGCGESTVDSVKEDDDAIRIGFCFDSFVIERWHRERDIFVSAAEELGAEVNVQNANGDIKDQIRQIDYLIEKGVDVIVVVHVADDELSINGALARAEAAGIPVIAYDRLVMDADVDLYISFDNEEVGRLMAEHMISHIGEGEILMVCGPLADHNVVQVEKGFSDILAKYGDPLTVVKTEHAVNWLAETGLYVTSEYLNDHEPPQGVMCGNDSIAGQVVKALAEQRLAGDVCVVGQDADLDACQRIMEGTQCMTVYKPVEKLARRAAEIAVGMARDKMPEDVTDTINNGKADIPYCRLEPIAITRENMDEEITGKYHEAADIYLNVEQENEEESSGTSK
;
A
#
# COMPACT_ATOMS: atom_id res chain seq x y z
N MET A 1 -15.27 -11.22 -29.65
CA MET A 1 -14.82 -10.64 -30.92
C MET A 1 -15.62 -9.37 -31.20
N ARG A 2 -15.11 -8.23 -30.77
CA ARG A 2 -15.63 -6.92 -31.20
C ARG A 2 -14.44 -6.03 -31.51
N ASN A 3 -14.27 -5.73 -32.79
CA ASN A 3 -13.26 -4.83 -33.33
C ASN A 3 -13.47 -3.41 -32.81
N LYS A 4 -12.46 -2.82 -32.19
CA LYS A 4 -12.37 -1.36 -31.97
C LYS A 4 -11.82 -0.71 -33.25
N PRO A 5 -12.41 0.39 -33.75
CA PRO A 5 -11.84 1.14 -34.86
C PRO A 5 -10.78 2.12 -34.36
N SER A 6 -9.61 2.05 -34.97
CA SER A 6 -8.52 3.02 -34.81
C SER A 6 -8.93 4.38 -35.35
N VAL A 7 -8.87 5.42 -34.53
CA VAL A 7 -9.08 6.82 -35.00
C VAL A 7 -7.72 7.40 -35.38
N ARG A 8 -7.51 7.54 -36.67
CA ARG A 8 -6.38 8.26 -37.29
C ARG A 8 -6.51 9.75 -37.03
N ARG A 9 -5.50 10.37 -36.44
CA ARG A 9 -5.29 11.81 -36.47
C ARG A 9 -4.93 12.23 -37.87
N PHE A 10 -5.81 13.01 -38.53
CA PHE A 10 -5.52 13.70 -39.77
C PHE A 10 -5.13 15.15 -39.51
N GLY A 11 -4.00 15.51 -40.10
CA GLY A 11 -3.36 16.80 -39.95
C GLY A 11 -4.14 18.01 -40.45
N ARG A 12 -3.81 19.14 -39.87
CA ARG A 12 -4.12 20.45 -40.46
C ARG A 12 -2.84 21.10 -41.00
N LEU A 13 -2.69 21.04 -42.31
CA LEU A 13 -1.88 21.96 -43.09
C LEU A 13 -2.83 23.01 -43.62
N LEU A 14 -2.57 24.27 -43.37
CA LEU A 14 -2.90 25.35 -44.30
C LEU A 14 -2.02 26.56 -44.06
N ALA A 15 -1.24 26.84 -45.05
CA ALA A 15 -0.36 27.98 -45.20
C ALA A 15 -1.13 29.28 -45.51
N ALA A 16 -0.63 30.39 -45.03
CA ALA A 16 -0.81 31.69 -45.68
C ALA A 16 0.39 32.59 -45.42
N ALA A 17 1.07 32.90 -46.48
CA ALA A 17 2.15 33.89 -46.56
C ALA A 17 1.59 35.29 -46.82
N CYS A 18 2.38 36.29 -46.51
CA CYS A 18 2.50 37.69 -47.05
C CYS A 18 2.61 38.67 -45.87
N LEU A 19 3.40 39.69 -45.84
CA LEU A 19 4.43 40.41 -46.57
C LEU A 19 4.92 41.55 -45.65
N ALA A 20 6.19 41.71 -45.56
CA ALA A 20 7.03 42.92 -45.47
C ALA A 20 6.49 44.23 -44.85
N GLY A 21 7.33 44.82 -43.97
CA GLY A 21 7.28 46.23 -43.57
C GLY A 21 8.33 46.52 -42.49
N ALA A 22 9.54 46.93 -42.92
CA ALA A 22 10.61 47.38 -42.05
C ALA A 22 10.31 48.77 -41.46
N LEU A 23 10.51 48.95 -40.15
CA LEU A 23 10.90 50.23 -39.56
C LEU A 23 11.79 49.99 -38.34
N MET A 24 13.08 50.39 -38.47
CA MET A 24 13.99 50.48 -37.34
C MET A 24 13.61 51.68 -36.46
N ILE A 25 13.43 51.44 -35.19
CA ILE A 25 13.62 52.48 -34.17
C ILE A 25 14.42 51.87 -33.03
N SER A 26 15.63 52.30 -32.90
CA SER A 26 16.54 52.06 -31.79
C SER A 26 16.06 52.79 -30.54
N PHE A 27 15.78 52.06 -29.45
CA PHE A 27 15.78 52.65 -28.11
C PHE A 27 16.56 51.75 -27.19
N SER A 28 17.69 52.31 -26.72
CA SER A 28 18.49 51.80 -25.61
C SER A 28 17.73 52.02 -24.31
N GLY A 29 17.70 51.03 -23.44
CA GLY A 29 17.39 51.31 -22.07
C GLY A 29 16.85 50.13 -21.25
N CYS A 30 17.59 49.76 -20.22
CA CYS A 30 17.25 49.05 -19.01
C CYS A 30 16.99 47.54 -19.10
N GLY A 31 17.86 46.82 -18.39
CA GLY A 31 17.79 45.38 -18.19
C GLY A 31 16.51 44.96 -17.50
N GLU A 32 15.72 44.19 -18.23
CA GLU A 32 14.70 43.31 -17.71
C GLU A 32 15.35 41.96 -17.51
N SER A 33 15.41 41.52 -16.27
CA SER A 33 15.75 40.16 -15.94
C SER A 33 14.69 39.28 -16.62
N THR A 34 15.05 38.67 -17.73
CA THR A 34 14.25 37.58 -18.28
C THR A 34 14.28 36.46 -17.24
N VAL A 35 13.19 36.32 -16.51
CA VAL A 35 12.86 35.04 -15.90
C VAL A 35 12.75 34.11 -17.09
N ASP A 36 13.76 33.24 -17.25
CA ASP A 36 13.65 32.11 -18.16
C ASP A 36 12.38 31.36 -17.77
N SER A 37 11.34 31.49 -18.59
CA SER A 37 10.22 30.58 -18.54
C SER A 37 10.82 29.21 -18.81
N VAL A 38 10.89 28.39 -17.78
CA VAL A 38 11.14 26.96 -17.90
C VAL A 38 10.13 26.50 -18.95
N LYS A 39 10.60 26.13 -20.14
CA LYS A 39 9.75 25.44 -21.12
C LYS A 39 9.34 24.17 -20.42
N GLU A 40 8.05 24.02 -20.10
CA GLU A 40 7.48 22.72 -19.80
C GLU A 40 7.86 21.83 -20.99
N ASP A 41 8.53 20.74 -20.72
CA ASP A 41 8.90 19.74 -21.72
C ASP A 41 7.59 19.06 -22.11
N ASP A 42 7.08 19.42 -23.30
CA ASP A 42 5.75 18.98 -23.78
C ASP A 42 5.73 17.46 -24.04
N ASP A 43 6.88 16.78 -23.92
CA ASP A 43 7.08 15.34 -24.09
C ASP A 43 7.28 14.60 -22.74
N ALA A 44 7.31 15.27 -21.59
CA ALA A 44 7.49 14.65 -20.30
C ALA A 44 6.24 13.84 -19.89
N ILE A 45 6.44 12.58 -19.49
CA ILE A 45 5.37 11.74 -18.95
C ILE A 45 4.94 12.31 -17.59
N ARG A 46 3.65 12.48 -17.39
CA ARG A 46 3.05 13.00 -16.17
C ARG A 46 2.18 11.94 -15.51
N ILE A 47 2.51 11.53 -14.29
CA ILE A 47 1.78 10.55 -13.52
C ILE A 47 1.08 11.26 -12.36
N GLY A 48 -0.21 11.03 -12.18
CA GLY A 48 -0.95 11.42 -10.98
C GLY A 48 -0.96 10.28 -9.97
N PHE A 49 -0.54 10.51 -8.72
CA PHE A 49 -0.60 9.50 -7.67
C PHE A 49 -1.45 10.00 -6.50
N CYS A 50 -2.64 9.41 -6.33
CA CYS A 50 -3.56 9.72 -5.24
C CYS A 50 -3.44 8.70 -4.10
N PHE A 51 -3.01 9.18 -2.93
CA PHE A 51 -3.01 8.40 -1.70
C PHE A 51 -4.30 8.62 -0.90
N ASP A 52 -4.74 7.57 -0.21
CA ASP A 52 -5.76 7.64 0.84
C ASP A 52 -5.32 8.63 1.93
N SER A 53 -4.23 8.32 2.61
CA SER A 53 -3.64 9.15 3.67
C SER A 53 -2.17 8.80 3.84
N PHE A 54 -1.50 9.49 4.78
CA PHE A 54 -0.15 9.13 5.23
C PHE A 54 -0.13 8.73 6.71
N VAL A 55 -1.24 8.19 7.22
CA VAL A 55 -1.32 7.71 8.62
C VAL A 55 -0.61 6.37 8.79
N ILE A 56 -0.70 5.47 7.81
CA ILE A 56 0.00 4.20 7.80
C ILE A 56 1.48 4.45 7.44
N GLU A 57 2.41 3.92 8.26
CA GLU A 57 3.86 4.21 8.18
C GLU A 57 4.44 4.00 6.77
N ARG A 58 4.12 2.87 6.14
CA ARG A 58 4.67 2.48 4.84
C ARG A 58 4.37 3.45 3.69
N TRP A 59 3.26 4.20 3.72
CA TRP A 59 2.85 5.07 2.60
C TRP A 59 3.84 6.20 2.29
N HIS A 60 4.53 6.73 3.31
CA HIS A 60 5.59 7.72 3.08
C HIS A 60 6.74 7.14 2.27
N ARG A 61 7.19 5.93 2.64
CA ARG A 61 8.30 5.25 1.98
C ARG A 61 7.93 4.87 0.55
N GLU A 62 6.74 4.33 0.34
CA GLU A 62 6.25 3.94 -0.99
C GLU A 62 6.14 5.12 -1.93
N ARG A 63 5.60 6.25 -1.45
CA ARG A 63 5.58 7.50 -2.20
C ARG A 63 6.97 7.90 -2.67
N ASP A 64 7.93 7.95 -1.76
CA ASP A 64 9.28 8.44 -2.06
C ASP A 64 10.00 7.52 -3.06
N ILE A 65 9.83 6.21 -2.91
CA ILE A 65 10.40 5.21 -3.82
C ILE A 65 9.73 5.29 -5.20
N PHE A 66 8.39 5.39 -5.24
CA PHE A 66 7.66 5.50 -6.50
C PHE A 66 8.07 6.75 -7.28
N VAL A 67 8.10 7.91 -6.59
CA VAL A 67 8.49 9.19 -7.20
C VAL A 67 9.91 9.09 -7.75
N SER A 68 10.88 8.63 -6.93
CA SER A 68 12.27 8.47 -7.38
C SER A 68 12.39 7.53 -8.58
N ALA A 69 11.70 6.40 -8.56
CA ALA A 69 11.75 5.42 -9.66
C ALA A 69 11.10 5.97 -10.95
N ALA A 70 10.01 6.72 -10.83
CA ALA A 70 9.36 7.34 -11.98
C ALA A 70 10.24 8.45 -12.59
N GLU A 71 10.89 9.27 -11.75
CA GLU A 71 11.84 10.31 -12.19
C GLU A 71 13.07 9.70 -12.88
N GLU A 72 13.62 8.59 -12.37
CA GLU A 72 14.70 7.83 -13.02
C GLU A 72 14.31 7.36 -14.43
N LEU A 73 13.01 7.12 -14.67
CA LEU A 73 12.45 6.71 -15.97
C LEU A 73 11.99 7.89 -16.85
N GLY A 74 12.21 9.12 -16.37
CA GLY A 74 11.91 10.36 -17.11
C GLY A 74 10.46 10.81 -17.00
N ALA A 75 9.75 10.46 -15.93
CA ALA A 75 8.38 10.89 -15.65
C ALA A 75 8.35 11.90 -14.51
N GLU A 76 7.35 12.80 -14.53
CA GLU A 76 7.00 13.68 -13.43
C GLU A 76 5.82 13.09 -12.64
N VAL A 77 5.85 13.19 -11.31
CA VAL A 77 4.78 12.66 -10.46
C VAL A 77 4.10 13.78 -9.69
N ASN A 78 2.78 13.88 -9.88
CA ASN A 78 1.90 14.76 -9.11
C ASN A 78 1.26 13.95 -7.98
N VAL A 79 1.79 14.08 -6.76
CA VAL A 79 1.30 13.36 -5.58
C VAL A 79 0.15 14.13 -4.93
N GLN A 80 -0.96 13.44 -4.68
CA GLN A 80 -2.13 13.93 -3.96
C GLN A 80 -2.37 13.09 -2.70
N ASN A 81 -2.90 13.71 -1.64
CA ASN A 81 -3.23 13.04 -0.38
C ASN A 81 -4.64 13.43 0.07
N ALA A 82 -5.53 12.46 0.15
CA ALA A 82 -6.93 12.68 0.51
C ALA A 82 -7.16 12.84 2.02
N ASN A 83 -6.16 12.55 2.87
CA ASN A 83 -6.28 12.57 4.33
C ASN A 83 -7.48 11.75 4.86
N GLY A 84 -7.82 10.64 4.21
CA GLY A 84 -8.94 9.79 4.56
C GLY A 84 -10.32 10.32 4.12
N ASP A 85 -10.37 11.44 3.37
CA ASP A 85 -11.64 11.99 2.86
C ASP A 85 -11.85 11.59 1.40
N ILE A 86 -12.81 10.69 1.15
CA ILE A 86 -13.13 10.21 -0.19
C ILE A 86 -13.61 11.33 -1.12
N LYS A 87 -14.25 12.39 -0.61
CA LYS A 87 -14.67 13.53 -1.43
C LYS A 87 -13.48 14.34 -1.88
N ASP A 88 -12.44 14.45 -1.05
CA ASP A 88 -11.17 15.05 -1.42
C ASP A 88 -10.49 14.22 -2.49
N GLN A 89 -10.47 12.89 -2.35
CA GLN A 89 -9.90 12.00 -3.35
C GLN A 89 -10.60 12.12 -4.71
N ILE A 90 -11.93 12.18 -4.73
CA ILE A 90 -12.70 12.42 -5.97
C ILE A 90 -12.26 13.73 -6.62
N ARG A 91 -12.15 14.84 -5.84
CA ARG A 91 -11.71 16.15 -6.38
C ARG A 91 -10.27 16.10 -6.89
N GLN A 92 -9.40 15.34 -6.25
CA GLN A 92 -8.00 15.16 -6.65
C GLN A 92 -7.89 14.38 -7.97
N ILE A 93 -8.68 13.33 -8.14
CA ILE A 93 -8.75 12.59 -9.41
C ILE A 93 -9.23 13.52 -10.53
N ASP A 94 -10.31 14.29 -10.31
CA ASP A 94 -10.81 15.26 -11.28
C ASP A 94 -9.74 16.33 -11.64
N TYR A 95 -9.01 16.81 -10.62
CA TYR A 95 -7.89 17.74 -10.83
C TYR A 95 -6.78 17.13 -11.70
N LEU A 96 -6.41 15.88 -11.49
CA LEU A 96 -5.40 15.19 -12.30
C LEU A 96 -5.87 15.01 -13.75
N ILE A 97 -7.15 14.69 -13.95
CA ILE A 97 -7.77 14.63 -15.30
C ILE A 97 -7.67 15.99 -15.98
N GLU A 98 -8.02 17.09 -15.29
CA GLU A 98 -7.91 18.45 -15.81
C GLU A 98 -6.46 18.86 -16.14
N LYS A 99 -5.49 18.37 -15.37
CA LYS A 99 -4.05 18.57 -15.63
C LYS A 99 -3.55 17.76 -16.81
N GLY A 100 -4.33 16.82 -17.30
CA GLY A 100 -3.99 15.97 -18.43
C GLY A 100 -2.78 15.08 -18.12
N VAL A 101 -2.80 14.41 -16.96
CA VAL A 101 -1.80 13.38 -16.66
C VAL A 101 -1.96 12.19 -17.61
N ASP A 102 -0.88 11.46 -17.85
CA ASP A 102 -0.87 10.32 -18.77
C ASP A 102 -1.36 9.03 -18.11
N VAL A 103 -1.21 8.92 -16.77
CA VAL A 103 -1.64 7.77 -15.95
C VAL A 103 -2.08 8.26 -14.57
N ILE A 104 -3.10 7.64 -14.01
CA ILE A 104 -3.49 7.83 -12.61
C ILE A 104 -3.17 6.54 -11.84
N VAL A 105 -2.44 6.67 -10.73
CA VAL A 105 -2.21 5.63 -9.74
C VAL A 105 -3.02 5.99 -8.49
N VAL A 106 -3.75 5.05 -7.90
CA VAL A 106 -4.62 5.36 -6.77
C VAL A 106 -4.55 4.29 -5.68
N VAL A 107 -4.27 4.73 -4.44
CA VAL A 107 -4.62 4.02 -3.22
C VAL A 107 -5.95 4.58 -2.77
N HIS A 108 -7.05 3.86 -3.01
CA HIS A 108 -8.37 4.44 -2.75
C HIS A 108 -8.68 4.55 -1.25
N VAL A 109 -9.42 5.59 -0.87
CA VAL A 109 -10.00 5.70 0.47
C VAL A 109 -11.07 4.63 0.62
N ALA A 110 -10.93 3.77 1.62
CA ALA A 110 -11.94 2.76 1.96
C ALA A 110 -13.09 3.42 2.73
N ASP A 111 -14.24 3.55 2.08
CA ASP A 111 -15.44 4.20 2.63
C ASP A 111 -16.67 3.31 2.35
N ASP A 112 -17.53 3.11 3.34
CA ASP A 112 -18.69 2.22 3.24
C ASP A 112 -19.88 2.85 2.50
N GLU A 113 -19.92 4.18 2.34
CA GLU A 113 -21.05 4.91 1.77
C GLU A 113 -20.77 5.47 0.38
N LEU A 114 -19.52 5.84 0.11
CA LEU A 114 -19.09 6.52 -1.10
C LEU A 114 -18.02 5.73 -1.83
N SER A 115 -17.91 5.94 -3.14
CA SER A 115 -16.85 5.37 -3.96
C SER A 115 -16.26 6.38 -4.94
N ILE A 116 -15.02 6.13 -5.36
CA ILE A 116 -14.34 6.92 -6.39
C ILE A 116 -14.74 6.49 -7.82
N ASN A 117 -15.58 5.46 -7.98
CA ASN A 117 -15.90 4.83 -9.28
C ASN A 117 -16.34 5.83 -10.34
N GLY A 118 -17.16 6.82 -9.94
CA GLY A 118 -17.58 7.89 -10.85
C GLY A 118 -16.43 8.80 -11.32
N ALA A 119 -15.39 9.00 -10.49
CA ALA A 119 -14.20 9.75 -10.89
C ALA A 119 -13.32 8.91 -11.83
N LEU A 120 -13.16 7.62 -11.55
CA LEU A 120 -12.42 6.69 -12.42
C LEU A 120 -13.08 6.52 -13.80
N ALA A 121 -14.42 6.47 -13.85
CA ALA A 121 -15.15 6.48 -15.13
C ALA A 121 -14.89 7.75 -15.95
N ARG A 122 -14.64 8.90 -15.32
CA ARG A 122 -14.23 10.13 -16.00
C ARG A 122 -12.80 10.06 -16.52
N ALA A 123 -11.89 9.41 -15.77
CA ALA A 123 -10.52 9.15 -16.23
C ALA A 123 -10.53 8.25 -17.47
N GLU A 124 -11.32 7.15 -17.45
CA GLU A 124 -11.52 6.28 -18.62
C GLU A 124 -12.07 7.07 -19.83
N ALA A 125 -13.10 7.90 -19.62
CA ALA A 125 -13.69 8.72 -20.68
C ALA A 125 -12.69 9.74 -21.24
N ALA A 126 -11.71 10.20 -20.46
CA ALA A 126 -10.62 11.06 -20.89
C ALA A 126 -9.47 10.27 -21.57
N GLY A 127 -9.52 8.94 -21.56
CA GLY A 127 -8.48 8.07 -22.11
C GLY A 127 -7.24 7.97 -21.22
N ILE A 128 -7.37 8.24 -19.94
CA ILE A 128 -6.29 8.17 -18.94
C ILE A 128 -6.39 6.81 -18.24
N PRO A 129 -5.40 5.91 -18.40
CA PRO A 129 -5.38 4.63 -17.73
C PRO A 129 -5.22 4.79 -16.22
N VAL A 130 -5.81 3.82 -15.48
CA VAL A 130 -5.85 3.80 -14.02
C VAL A 130 -5.18 2.55 -13.48
N ILE A 131 -4.26 2.71 -12.55
CA ILE A 131 -3.65 1.65 -11.76
C ILE A 131 -4.21 1.71 -10.34
N ALA A 132 -4.90 0.64 -9.90
CA ALA A 132 -5.23 0.43 -8.51
C ALA A 132 -3.96 -0.05 -7.79
N TYR A 133 -3.47 0.72 -6.84
CA TYR A 133 -2.24 0.45 -6.10
C TYR A 133 -2.57 -0.03 -4.70
N ASP A 134 -2.06 -1.17 -4.31
CA ASP A 134 -2.24 -1.85 -3.03
C ASP A 134 -3.69 -2.28 -2.76
N ARG A 135 -4.67 -1.39 -2.83
CA ARG A 135 -6.09 -1.65 -2.59
C ARG A 135 -6.87 -1.84 -3.88
N LEU A 136 -7.60 -2.96 -3.99
CA LEU A 136 -8.44 -3.25 -5.15
C LEU A 136 -9.67 -2.35 -5.16
N VAL A 137 -9.88 -1.59 -6.23
CA VAL A 137 -11.10 -0.79 -6.40
C VAL A 137 -12.18 -1.65 -7.02
N MET A 138 -13.22 -1.94 -6.23
CA MET A 138 -14.34 -2.77 -6.66
C MET A 138 -15.30 -2.01 -7.59
N ASP A 139 -15.93 -2.72 -8.52
CA ASP A 139 -16.95 -2.23 -9.46
C ASP A 139 -16.54 -1.00 -10.28
N ALA A 140 -15.24 -0.80 -10.52
CA ALA A 140 -14.66 0.38 -11.16
C ALA A 140 -13.96 0.08 -12.49
N ASP A 141 -13.71 1.15 -13.26
CA ASP A 141 -12.87 1.12 -14.44
C ASP A 141 -11.41 1.26 -14.00
N VAL A 142 -10.70 0.13 -13.98
CA VAL A 142 -9.30 0.00 -13.63
C VAL A 142 -8.61 -0.82 -14.70
N ASP A 143 -7.45 -0.37 -15.18
CA ASP A 143 -6.69 -1.04 -16.23
C ASP A 143 -5.72 -2.08 -15.69
N LEU A 144 -5.25 -1.90 -14.45
CA LEU A 144 -4.32 -2.81 -13.77
C LEU A 144 -4.43 -2.66 -12.26
N TYR A 145 -4.35 -3.78 -11.57
CA TYR A 145 -4.17 -3.84 -10.12
C TYR A 145 -2.76 -4.33 -9.78
N ILE A 146 -2.09 -3.66 -8.85
CA ILE A 146 -0.80 -4.09 -8.31
C ILE A 146 -0.85 -4.11 -6.80
N SER A 147 -0.58 -5.27 -6.20
CA SER A 147 -0.60 -5.48 -4.75
C SER A 147 0.15 -6.76 -4.38
N PHE A 148 0.18 -7.04 -3.09
CA PHE A 148 0.61 -8.33 -2.56
C PHE A 148 -0.53 -9.35 -2.62
N ASP A 149 -0.18 -10.65 -2.54
CA ASP A 149 -1.17 -11.71 -2.37
C ASP A 149 -1.77 -11.65 -0.96
N ASN A 150 -2.94 -11.01 -0.85
CA ASN A 150 -3.59 -10.80 0.44
C ASN A 150 -4.20 -12.09 1.02
N GLU A 151 -4.59 -13.06 0.17
CA GLU A 151 -4.98 -14.39 0.67
C GLU A 151 -3.77 -15.10 1.28
N GLU A 152 -2.59 -14.96 0.68
CA GLU A 152 -1.33 -15.48 1.22
C GLU A 152 -0.96 -14.80 2.56
N VAL A 153 -1.21 -13.49 2.72
CA VAL A 153 -1.03 -12.80 4.03
C VAL A 153 -1.84 -13.50 5.11
N GLY A 154 -3.13 -13.74 4.87
CA GLY A 154 -3.99 -14.44 5.82
C GLY A 154 -3.53 -15.87 6.09
N ARG A 155 -3.10 -16.58 5.04
CA ARG A 155 -2.55 -17.95 5.16
C ARG A 155 -1.32 -17.98 6.07
N LEU A 156 -0.36 -17.08 5.88
CA LEU A 156 0.85 -17.00 6.69
C LEU A 156 0.55 -16.72 8.16
N MET A 157 -0.40 -15.81 8.44
CA MET A 157 -0.85 -15.53 9.82
C MET A 157 -1.46 -16.78 10.48
N ALA A 158 -2.37 -17.48 9.79
CA ALA A 158 -3.05 -18.65 10.31
C ALA A 158 -2.08 -19.80 10.56
N GLU A 159 -1.19 -20.11 9.61
CA GLU A 159 -0.19 -21.17 9.74
C GLU A 159 0.75 -20.92 10.93
N HIS A 160 1.21 -19.64 11.08
CA HIS A 160 2.04 -19.28 12.21
C HIS A 160 1.29 -19.46 13.54
N MET A 161 0.06 -18.94 13.62
CA MET A 161 -0.75 -19.03 14.84
C MET A 161 -1.04 -20.47 15.22
N ILE A 162 -1.44 -21.34 14.27
CA ILE A 162 -1.64 -22.77 14.50
C ILE A 162 -0.36 -23.45 15.01
N SER A 163 0.79 -23.15 14.39
CA SER A 163 2.06 -23.75 14.80
C SER A 163 2.51 -23.30 16.18
N HIS A 164 2.16 -22.09 16.61
CA HIS A 164 2.56 -21.50 17.88
C HIS A 164 1.62 -21.89 19.03
N ILE A 165 0.30 -21.85 18.79
CA ILE A 165 -0.72 -22.10 19.82
C ILE A 165 -1.17 -23.56 19.82
N GLY A 166 -1.31 -24.17 18.64
CA GLY A 166 -1.88 -25.51 18.43
C GLY A 166 -3.40 -25.47 18.32
N GLU A 167 -4.11 -25.25 19.44
CA GLU A 167 -5.57 -25.17 19.49
C GLU A 167 -6.02 -24.12 20.50
N GLY A 168 -7.23 -23.54 20.32
CA GLY A 168 -7.79 -22.58 21.27
C GLY A 168 -8.72 -21.56 20.67
N GLU A 169 -9.06 -20.53 21.46
CA GLU A 169 -9.91 -19.41 21.08
C GLU A 169 -9.08 -18.21 20.66
N ILE A 170 -9.55 -17.53 19.62
CA ILE A 170 -8.88 -16.33 19.09
C ILE A 170 -9.88 -15.20 18.84
N LEU A 171 -9.38 -13.97 18.92
CA LEU A 171 -10.06 -12.78 18.44
C LEU A 171 -9.54 -12.42 17.04
N MET A 172 -10.38 -11.78 16.24
CA MET A 172 -9.98 -11.11 15.02
C MET A 172 -10.34 -9.62 15.12
N VAL A 173 -9.35 -8.75 14.98
CA VAL A 173 -9.54 -7.29 14.93
C VAL A 173 -9.01 -6.82 13.58
N CYS A 174 -9.90 -6.73 12.62
CA CYS A 174 -9.60 -6.55 11.21
C CYS A 174 -9.69 -5.08 10.79
N GLY A 175 -9.25 -4.77 9.58
CA GLY A 175 -9.49 -3.48 8.93
C GLY A 175 -10.95 -3.31 8.46
N PRO A 176 -11.28 -2.19 7.80
CA PRO A 176 -12.63 -1.91 7.31
C PRO A 176 -13.01 -2.84 6.14
N LEU A 177 -14.25 -3.34 6.12
CA LEU A 177 -14.74 -4.20 5.02
C LEU A 177 -14.83 -3.47 3.67
N ALA A 178 -14.83 -2.14 3.67
CA ALA A 178 -14.72 -1.34 2.44
C ALA A 178 -13.36 -1.49 1.75
N ASP A 179 -12.33 -1.95 2.47
CA ASP A 179 -11.05 -2.35 1.89
C ASP A 179 -11.08 -3.84 1.53
N HIS A 180 -11.14 -4.14 0.23
CA HIS A 180 -11.25 -5.53 -0.24
C HIS A 180 -10.06 -6.41 0.16
N ASN A 181 -8.91 -5.85 0.47
CA ASN A 181 -7.75 -6.59 0.99
C ASN A 181 -8.11 -7.29 2.31
N VAL A 182 -8.93 -6.65 3.16
CA VAL A 182 -9.40 -7.25 4.43
C VAL A 182 -10.15 -8.54 4.17
N VAL A 183 -11.07 -8.54 3.19
CA VAL A 183 -11.86 -9.73 2.80
C VAL A 183 -10.93 -10.86 2.31
N GLN A 184 -9.89 -10.51 1.54
CA GLN A 184 -8.92 -11.50 1.04
C GLN A 184 -8.07 -12.09 2.19
N VAL A 185 -7.57 -11.24 3.10
CA VAL A 185 -6.79 -11.69 4.28
C VAL A 185 -7.63 -12.61 5.16
N GLU A 186 -8.86 -12.22 5.48
CA GLU A 186 -9.77 -13.05 6.27
C GLU A 186 -10.09 -14.38 5.58
N LYS A 187 -10.26 -14.36 4.26
CA LYS A 187 -10.47 -15.58 3.48
C LYS A 187 -9.27 -16.51 3.58
N GLY A 188 -8.07 -16.01 3.32
CA GLY A 188 -6.83 -16.80 3.40
C GLY A 188 -6.63 -17.39 4.80
N PHE A 189 -6.91 -16.62 5.84
CA PHE A 189 -6.85 -17.07 7.24
C PHE A 189 -7.85 -18.19 7.51
N SER A 190 -9.11 -17.99 7.15
CA SER A 190 -10.19 -18.96 7.39
C SER A 190 -10.03 -20.24 6.59
N ASP A 191 -9.56 -20.16 5.34
CA ASP A 191 -9.29 -21.33 4.50
C ASP A 191 -8.22 -22.25 5.12
N ILE A 192 -7.23 -21.69 5.80
CA ILE A 192 -6.21 -22.47 6.51
C ILE A 192 -6.80 -23.10 7.78
N LEU A 193 -7.58 -22.37 8.57
CA LEU A 193 -8.25 -22.97 9.73
C LEU A 193 -9.09 -24.19 9.31
N ALA A 194 -9.92 -24.04 8.28
CA ALA A 194 -10.74 -25.11 7.74
C ALA A 194 -9.90 -26.31 7.23
N LYS A 195 -8.78 -26.04 6.54
CA LYS A 195 -7.85 -27.06 6.03
C LYS A 195 -7.25 -27.92 7.14
N TYR A 196 -6.95 -27.33 8.30
CA TYR A 196 -6.38 -28.02 9.46
C TYR A 196 -7.43 -28.53 10.45
N GLY A 197 -8.73 -28.48 10.12
CA GLY A 197 -9.83 -28.98 10.95
C GLY A 197 -10.26 -28.04 12.07
N ASP A 198 -10.17 -26.74 11.81
CA ASP A 198 -10.57 -25.67 12.71
C ASP A 198 -9.94 -25.76 14.12
N PRO A 199 -8.61 -25.85 14.22
CA PRO A 199 -7.95 -26.00 15.53
C PRO A 199 -8.08 -24.73 16.40
N LEU A 200 -8.30 -23.58 15.75
CA LEU A 200 -8.54 -22.30 16.41
C LEU A 200 -9.98 -21.87 16.19
N THR A 201 -10.68 -21.55 17.27
CA THR A 201 -12.06 -21.06 17.22
C THR A 201 -12.08 -19.54 17.27
N VAL A 202 -12.60 -18.90 16.23
CA VAL A 202 -12.82 -17.44 16.22
C VAL A 202 -14.06 -17.13 17.09
N VAL A 203 -13.83 -16.51 18.24
CA VAL A 203 -14.90 -16.19 19.21
C VAL A 203 -15.47 -14.79 19.04
N LYS A 204 -14.71 -13.87 18.44
CA LYS A 204 -15.17 -12.52 18.10
C LYS A 204 -14.39 -12.00 16.89
N THR A 205 -15.11 -11.37 15.96
CA THR A 205 -14.50 -10.58 14.88
C THR A 205 -15.03 -9.16 14.96
N GLU A 206 -14.13 -8.17 14.88
CA GLU A 206 -14.47 -6.75 14.85
C GLU A 206 -13.70 -6.06 13.72
N HIS A 207 -14.34 -5.10 13.06
CA HIS A 207 -13.76 -4.35 11.95
C HIS A 207 -13.55 -2.89 12.33
N ALA A 208 -12.31 -2.44 12.25
CA ALA A 208 -11.95 -1.06 12.52
C ALA A 208 -12.45 -0.14 11.40
N VAL A 209 -13.15 0.93 11.77
CA VAL A 209 -13.53 1.98 10.82
C VAL A 209 -12.25 2.75 10.42
N ASN A 210 -12.05 2.94 9.11
CA ASN A 210 -10.91 3.70 8.57
C ASN A 210 -9.54 3.30 9.15
N TRP A 211 -9.34 2.00 9.42
CA TRP A 211 -8.11 1.49 10.00
C TRP A 211 -7.73 2.11 11.36
N LEU A 212 -8.73 2.54 12.15
CA LEU A 212 -8.52 3.14 13.47
C LEU A 212 -7.89 2.13 14.43
N ALA A 213 -6.61 2.35 14.75
CA ALA A 213 -5.81 1.42 15.54
C ALA A 213 -6.38 1.17 16.95
N GLU A 214 -6.97 2.21 17.58
CA GLU A 214 -7.58 2.14 18.92
C GLU A 214 -8.69 1.10 19.04
N THR A 215 -9.26 0.64 17.92
CA THR A 215 -10.20 -0.49 17.89
C THR A 215 -9.59 -1.72 18.56
N GLY A 216 -8.29 -1.96 18.35
CA GLY A 216 -7.56 -3.06 19.00
C GLY A 216 -7.59 -2.95 20.52
N LEU A 217 -7.35 -1.77 21.07
CA LEU A 217 -7.41 -1.52 22.51
C LEU A 217 -8.82 -1.78 23.08
N TYR A 218 -9.84 -1.19 22.45
CA TYR A 218 -11.22 -1.27 22.97
C TYR A 218 -11.77 -2.68 22.92
N VAL A 219 -11.63 -3.36 21.78
CA VAL A 219 -12.15 -4.72 21.58
C VAL A 219 -11.50 -5.71 22.54
N THR A 220 -10.17 -5.64 22.68
CA THR A 220 -9.42 -6.54 23.55
C THR A 220 -9.72 -6.25 25.03
N SER A 221 -9.76 -4.99 25.43
CA SER A 221 -10.08 -4.63 26.83
C SER A 221 -11.51 -5.02 27.19
N GLU A 222 -12.49 -4.80 26.31
CA GLU A 222 -13.87 -5.23 26.51
C GLU A 222 -13.97 -6.73 26.67
N TYR A 223 -13.30 -7.50 25.79
CA TYR A 223 -13.31 -8.96 25.87
C TYR A 223 -12.73 -9.47 27.19
N LEU A 224 -11.58 -8.95 27.61
CA LEU A 224 -10.88 -9.36 28.84
C LEU A 224 -11.64 -9.01 30.13
N ASN A 225 -12.62 -8.10 30.10
CA ASN A 225 -13.43 -7.80 31.27
C ASN A 225 -14.40 -8.93 31.63
N ASP A 226 -14.89 -9.67 30.63
CA ASP A 226 -15.98 -10.63 30.81
C ASP A 226 -15.59 -12.08 30.46
N HIS A 227 -14.37 -12.32 29.93
CA HIS A 227 -13.92 -13.61 29.45
C HIS A 227 -12.49 -13.91 29.88
N GLU A 228 -12.13 -15.20 29.91
CA GLU A 228 -10.74 -15.62 30.02
C GLU A 228 -9.92 -15.14 28.82
N PRO A 229 -8.60 -14.93 28.96
CA PRO A 229 -7.76 -14.47 27.86
C PRO A 229 -7.82 -15.43 26.67
N PRO A 230 -7.94 -14.91 25.43
CA PRO A 230 -7.85 -15.74 24.23
C PRO A 230 -6.41 -16.24 24.07
N GLN A 231 -6.20 -17.35 23.35
CA GLN A 231 -4.88 -17.85 23.05
C GLN A 231 -4.16 -17.00 21.98
N GLY A 232 -4.93 -16.31 21.14
CA GLY A 232 -4.35 -15.44 20.12
C GLY A 232 -5.27 -14.30 19.65
N VAL A 233 -4.66 -13.31 19.02
CA VAL A 233 -5.38 -12.22 18.33
C VAL A 233 -4.80 -12.03 16.93
N MET A 234 -5.64 -12.22 15.92
CA MET A 234 -5.33 -11.84 14.54
C MET A 234 -5.68 -10.37 14.33
N CYS A 235 -4.70 -9.58 13.94
CA CYS A 235 -4.85 -8.14 13.72
C CYS A 235 -4.73 -7.79 12.24
N GLY A 236 -5.61 -6.91 11.77
CA GLY A 236 -5.63 -6.47 10.38
C GLY A 236 -4.33 -5.78 9.94
N ASN A 237 -3.62 -5.13 10.87
CA ASN A 237 -2.28 -4.58 10.66
C ASN A 237 -1.51 -4.41 11.99
N ASP A 238 -0.26 -3.98 11.91
CA ASP A 238 0.63 -3.82 13.07
C ASP A 238 0.26 -2.64 13.97
N SER A 239 -0.38 -1.61 13.43
CA SER A 239 -0.89 -0.49 14.24
C SER A 239 -2.02 -0.96 15.16
N ILE A 240 -2.95 -1.80 14.66
CA ILE A 240 -4.00 -2.45 15.46
C ILE A 240 -3.36 -3.42 16.46
N ALA A 241 -2.38 -4.24 16.02
CA ALA A 241 -1.67 -5.18 16.88
C ALA A 241 -1.00 -4.46 18.07
N GLY A 242 -0.41 -3.29 17.86
CA GLY A 242 0.17 -2.48 18.93
C GLY A 242 -0.84 -2.09 20.01
N GLN A 243 -2.07 -1.75 19.62
CA GLN A 243 -3.13 -1.42 20.57
C GLN A 243 -3.69 -2.66 21.28
N VAL A 244 -3.72 -3.82 20.61
CA VAL A 244 -4.04 -5.11 21.24
C VAL A 244 -2.99 -5.45 22.28
N VAL A 245 -1.69 -5.38 21.95
CA VAL A 245 -0.60 -5.63 22.90
C VAL A 245 -0.67 -4.69 24.09
N LYS A 246 -1.04 -3.42 23.89
CA LYS A 246 -1.25 -2.47 24.97
C LYS A 246 -2.37 -2.92 25.92
N ALA A 247 -3.52 -3.36 25.40
CA ALA A 247 -4.62 -3.88 26.22
C ALA A 247 -4.19 -5.13 27.02
N LEU A 248 -3.45 -6.03 26.37
CA LEU A 248 -2.89 -7.22 27.03
C LEU A 248 -1.89 -6.84 28.13
N ALA A 249 -1.03 -5.85 27.90
CA ALA A 249 -0.04 -5.37 28.86
C ALA A 249 -0.69 -4.78 30.13
N GLU A 250 -1.83 -4.08 30.00
CA GLU A 250 -2.60 -3.57 31.14
C GLU A 250 -3.08 -4.70 32.08
N GLN A 251 -3.27 -5.90 31.54
CA GLN A 251 -3.64 -7.12 32.28
C GLN A 251 -2.44 -8.06 32.55
N ARG A 252 -1.21 -7.66 32.19
CA ARG A 252 0.03 -8.46 32.30
C ARG A 252 0.01 -9.74 31.45
N LEU A 253 -0.65 -9.70 30.31
CA LEU A 253 -0.81 -10.82 29.36
C LEU A 253 0.02 -10.61 28.06
N ALA A 254 0.77 -9.50 27.96
CA ALA A 254 1.65 -9.26 26.82
C ALA A 254 2.75 -10.32 26.78
N GLY A 255 2.84 -11.05 25.66
CA GLY A 255 3.73 -12.21 25.49
C GLY A 255 3.11 -13.57 25.84
N ASP A 256 2.01 -13.61 26.60
CA ASP A 256 1.28 -14.86 26.88
C ASP A 256 0.21 -15.16 25.80
N VAL A 257 -0.27 -14.13 25.09
CA VAL A 257 -1.24 -14.22 24.00
C VAL A 257 -0.52 -14.00 22.67
N CYS A 258 -0.68 -14.92 21.72
CA CYS A 258 -0.06 -14.79 20.40
C CYS A 258 -0.77 -13.71 19.56
N VAL A 259 -0.11 -12.60 19.33
CA VAL A 259 -0.59 -11.50 18.47
C VAL A 259 0.11 -11.56 17.13
N VAL A 260 -0.67 -11.58 16.03
CA VAL A 260 -0.14 -11.55 14.66
C VAL A 260 -0.65 -10.30 13.94
N GLY A 261 0.18 -9.73 13.06
CA GLY A 261 -0.14 -8.53 12.29
C GLY A 261 0.47 -8.56 10.88
N GLN A 262 0.42 -7.44 10.17
CA GLN A 262 1.08 -7.25 8.88
C GLN A 262 1.62 -5.82 8.76
N ASP A 263 2.50 -5.61 7.79
CA ASP A 263 3.19 -4.43 7.29
C ASP A 263 4.65 -4.31 7.79
N ALA A 264 5.05 -5.04 8.82
CA ALA A 264 6.38 -5.00 9.44
C ALA A 264 6.76 -3.56 9.89
N ASP A 265 5.79 -2.85 10.52
CA ASP A 265 6.04 -1.54 11.14
C ASP A 265 7.20 -1.66 12.14
N LEU A 266 8.00 -0.59 12.32
CA LEU A 266 9.16 -0.60 13.21
C LEU A 266 8.77 -1.05 14.63
N ASP A 267 7.68 -0.51 15.16
CA ASP A 267 7.18 -0.87 16.50
C ASP A 267 6.79 -2.35 16.58
N ALA A 268 6.30 -2.95 15.48
CA ALA A 268 5.98 -4.38 15.44
C ALA A 268 7.25 -5.24 15.44
N CYS A 269 8.26 -4.83 14.67
CA CYS A 269 9.57 -5.49 14.69
C CYS A 269 10.18 -5.46 16.10
N GLN A 270 10.08 -4.34 16.83
CA GLN A 270 10.49 -4.24 18.22
C GLN A 270 9.70 -5.20 19.11
N ARG A 271 8.37 -5.22 19.02
CA ARG A 271 7.50 -6.12 19.80
C ARG A 271 7.79 -7.59 19.53
N ILE A 272 8.13 -7.96 18.30
CA ILE A 272 8.54 -9.34 17.97
C ILE A 272 9.85 -9.69 18.66
N MET A 273 10.83 -8.79 18.65
CA MET A 273 12.13 -9.01 19.31
C MET A 273 12.00 -8.97 20.84
N GLU A 274 11.06 -8.22 21.40
CA GLU A 274 10.69 -8.21 22.82
C GLU A 274 9.84 -9.43 23.25
N GLY A 275 9.22 -10.14 22.29
CA GLY A 275 8.37 -11.31 22.54
C GLY A 275 6.92 -10.97 22.90
N THR A 276 6.44 -9.76 22.61
CA THR A 276 5.06 -9.32 22.86
C THR A 276 4.15 -9.39 21.63
N GLN A 277 4.73 -9.65 20.45
CA GLN A 277 4.04 -10.00 19.20
C GLN A 277 4.72 -11.22 18.61
N CYS A 278 3.93 -12.18 18.08
CA CYS A 278 4.47 -13.46 17.57
C CYS A 278 5.09 -13.30 16.18
N MET A 279 4.43 -12.56 15.30
CA MET A 279 4.89 -12.35 13.93
C MET A 279 4.20 -11.14 13.29
N THR A 280 4.78 -10.69 12.22
CA THR A 280 4.14 -9.79 11.24
C THR A 280 4.33 -10.32 9.82
N VAL A 281 3.49 -9.90 8.89
CA VAL A 281 3.69 -10.20 7.47
C VAL A 281 4.29 -8.98 6.78
N TYR A 282 5.53 -9.12 6.34
CA TYR A 282 6.23 -8.09 5.60
C TYR A 282 5.78 -8.06 4.14
N LYS A 283 5.51 -6.88 3.67
CA LYS A 283 5.23 -6.56 2.27
C LYS A 283 6.42 -5.78 1.74
N PRO A 284 7.28 -6.35 0.85
CA PRO A 284 8.45 -5.65 0.30
C PRO A 284 8.06 -4.43 -0.54
N VAL A 285 7.74 -3.32 0.12
CA VAL A 285 7.16 -2.10 -0.47
C VAL A 285 8.06 -1.45 -1.52
N GLU A 286 9.38 -1.62 -1.40
CA GLU A 286 10.31 -1.15 -2.43
C GLU A 286 10.06 -1.83 -3.79
N LYS A 287 9.78 -3.14 -3.77
CA LYS A 287 9.47 -3.89 -4.99
C LYS A 287 8.14 -3.43 -5.58
N LEU A 288 7.13 -3.23 -4.74
CA LEU A 288 5.81 -2.76 -5.15
C LEU A 288 5.89 -1.38 -5.80
N ALA A 289 6.51 -0.40 -5.12
CA ALA A 289 6.57 0.98 -5.58
C ALA A 289 7.39 1.14 -6.87
N ARG A 290 8.58 0.49 -6.96
CA ARG A 290 9.39 0.51 -8.19
C ARG A 290 8.64 -0.15 -9.34
N ARG A 291 8.04 -1.31 -9.10
CA ARG A 291 7.29 -2.02 -10.14
C ARG A 291 6.08 -1.23 -10.64
N ALA A 292 5.35 -0.58 -9.74
CA ALA A 292 4.24 0.28 -10.10
C ALA A 292 4.68 1.49 -10.94
N ALA A 293 5.81 2.12 -10.60
CA ALA A 293 6.38 3.21 -11.39
C ALA A 293 6.78 2.75 -12.80
N GLU A 294 7.44 1.58 -12.95
CA GLU A 294 7.76 0.99 -14.25
C GLU A 294 6.51 0.75 -15.10
N ILE A 295 5.47 0.18 -14.48
CA ILE A 295 4.21 -0.11 -15.14
C ILE A 295 3.53 1.20 -15.56
N ALA A 296 3.45 2.20 -14.68
CA ALA A 296 2.84 3.49 -14.97
C ALA A 296 3.52 4.19 -16.15
N VAL A 297 4.86 4.25 -16.16
CA VAL A 297 5.63 4.80 -17.28
C VAL A 297 5.44 3.98 -18.56
N GLY A 298 5.32 2.66 -18.44
CA GLY A 298 5.01 1.78 -19.58
C GLY A 298 3.64 2.09 -20.17
N MET A 299 2.61 2.19 -19.32
CA MET A 299 1.22 2.47 -19.73
C MET A 299 1.07 3.86 -20.36
N ALA A 300 1.80 4.88 -19.84
CA ALA A 300 1.87 6.21 -20.47
C ALA A 300 2.44 6.17 -21.90
N ARG A 301 3.18 5.12 -22.26
CA ARG A 301 3.72 4.84 -23.60
C ARG A 301 2.91 3.82 -24.38
N ASP A 302 1.65 3.57 -24.00
CA ASP A 302 0.76 2.55 -24.59
C ASP A 302 1.34 1.13 -24.52
N LYS A 303 2.11 0.82 -23.46
CA LYS A 303 2.73 -0.51 -23.24
C LYS A 303 2.21 -1.14 -21.95
N MET A 304 1.43 -2.20 -22.07
CA MET A 304 1.08 -3.04 -20.92
C MET A 304 2.24 -3.99 -20.60
N PRO A 305 2.47 -4.31 -19.31
CA PRO A 305 3.52 -5.28 -18.94
C PRO A 305 3.17 -6.68 -19.45
N GLU A 306 4.08 -7.28 -20.22
CA GLU A 306 3.87 -8.62 -20.81
C GLU A 306 3.98 -9.76 -19.78
N ASP A 307 4.65 -9.52 -18.66
CA ASP A 307 4.88 -10.45 -17.57
C ASP A 307 3.75 -10.50 -16.53
N VAL A 308 2.79 -9.58 -16.61
CA VAL A 308 1.57 -9.60 -15.78
C VAL A 308 0.54 -10.50 -16.46
N THR A 309 0.48 -11.75 -16.02
CA THR A 309 -0.38 -12.79 -16.59
C THR A 309 -1.55 -13.17 -15.72
N ASP A 310 -1.48 -12.86 -14.43
CA ASP A 310 -2.56 -13.08 -13.47
C ASP A 310 -3.69 -12.05 -13.68
N THR A 311 -4.88 -12.44 -13.30
CA THR A 311 -6.06 -11.55 -13.32
C THR A 311 -6.81 -11.66 -12.00
N ILE A 312 -7.54 -10.60 -11.66
CA ILE A 312 -8.46 -10.57 -10.53
C ILE A 312 -9.78 -9.96 -10.96
N ASN A 313 -10.89 -10.51 -10.46
CA ASN A 313 -12.22 -9.97 -10.71
C ASN A 313 -12.51 -8.85 -9.70
N ASN A 314 -12.77 -7.65 -10.20
CA ASN A 314 -13.11 -6.51 -9.34
C ASN A 314 -14.62 -6.22 -9.27
N GLY A 315 -15.46 -7.22 -9.61
CA GLY A 315 -16.91 -7.05 -9.70
C GLY A 315 -17.39 -6.55 -11.06
N LYS A 316 -16.61 -5.74 -11.75
CA LYS A 316 -16.93 -5.18 -13.09
C LYS A 316 -16.26 -5.99 -14.21
N ALA A 317 -15.03 -6.41 -14.04
CA ALA A 317 -14.25 -7.13 -15.03
C ALA A 317 -13.13 -7.96 -14.38
N ASP A 318 -12.58 -8.90 -15.16
CA ASP A 318 -11.28 -9.49 -14.85
C ASP A 318 -10.20 -8.54 -15.33
N ILE A 319 -9.44 -7.97 -14.42
CA ILE A 319 -8.37 -7.00 -14.68
C ILE A 319 -6.98 -7.63 -14.48
N PRO A 320 -5.96 -7.18 -15.22
CA PRO A 320 -4.58 -7.63 -14.98
C PRO A 320 -4.15 -7.40 -13.54
N TYR A 321 -3.53 -8.40 -12.92
CA TYR A 321 -3.06 -8.34 -11.55
C TYR A 321 -1.55 -8.59 -11.46
N CYS A 322 -0.79 -7.55 -11.13
CA CYS A 322 0.61 -7.67 -10.76
C CYS A 322 0.71 -8.04 -9.29
N ARG A 323 0.78 -9.35 -9.03
CA ARG A 323 0.78 -9.93 -7.68
C ARG A 323 2.19 -10.13 -7.17
N LEU A 324 2.46 -9.64 -5.95
CA LEU A 324 3.74 -9.77 -5.25
C LEU A 324 3.60 -10.69 -4.04
N GLU A 325 4.66 -11.42 -3.73
CA GLU A 325 4.67 -12.33 -2.59
C GLU A 325 4.98 -11.59 -1.27
N PRO A 326 4.15 -11.76 -0.22
CA PRO A 326 4.46 -11.32 1.12
C PRO A 326 5.41 -12.30 1.83
N ILE A 327 6.02 -11.87 2.95
CA ILE A 327 6.99 -12.65 3.71
C ILE A 327 6.58 -12.67 5.18
N ALA A 328 6.44 -13.86 5.79
CA ALA A 328 6.23 -13.97 7.23
C ALA A 328 7.51 -13.59 7.98
N ILE A 329 7.42 -12.68 8.94
CA ILE A 329 8.52 -12.23 9.78
C ILE A 329 8.28 -12.67 11.21
N THR A 330 9.26 -13.38 11.73
CA THR A 330 9.32 -13.83 13.12
C THR A 330 10.66 -13.40 13.73
N ARG A 331 10.89 -13.73 14.98
CA ARG A 331 12.17 -13.47 15.63
C ARG A 331 13.34 -14.16 14.92
N GLU A 332 13.09 -15.34 14.33
CA GLU A 332 14.15 -16.17 13.72
C GLU A 332 14.71 -15.59 12.43
N ASN A 333 13.87 -14.89 11.62
CA ASN A 333 14.30 -14.36 10.33
C ASN A 333 14.33 -12.81 10.27
N MET A 334 14.18 -12.13 11.40
CA MET A 334 14.20 -10.67 11.49
C MET A 334 15.48 -10.09 10.87
N ASP A 335 16.64 -10.64 11.21
CA ASP A 335 17.91 -10.15 10.68
C ASP A 335 18.08 -10.43 9.17
N GLU A 336 17.57 -11.58 8.73
CA GLU A 336 17.67 -11.93 7.31
C GLU A 336 16.80 -11.05 6.43
N GLU A 337 15.57 -10.73 6.87
CA GLU A 337 14.58 -10.11 5.99
C GLU A 337 14.40 -8.61 6.22
N ILE A 338 14.59 -8.12 7.45
CA ILE A 338 14.25 -6.74 7.83
C ILE A 338 15.48 -5.92 8.19
N THR A 339 16.38 -6.45 9.05
CA THR A 339 17.48 -5.67 9.64
C THR A 339 18.45 -5.16 8.58
N GLY A 340 18.67 -3.85 8.55
CA GLY A 340 19.56 -3.18 7.58
C GLY A 340 19.02 -3.15 6.14
N LYS A 341 17.80 -3.65 5.90
CA LYS A 341 17.11 -3.63 4.61
C LYS A 341 15.88 -2.73 4.64
N TYR A 342 15.03 -2.93 5.63
CA TYR A 342 13.78 -2.19 5.82
C TYR A 342 13.85 -1.26 7.03
N HIS A 343 14.38 -1.73 8.16
CA HIS A 343 14.65 -0.94 9.36
C HIS A 343 16.10 -1.14 9.82
N GLU A 344 16.65 -0.12 10.50
CA GLU A 344 18.00 -0.17 11.03
C GLU A 344 18.06 -1.06 12.29
N ALA A 345 19.14 -1.83 12.46
CA ALA A 345 19.34 -2.69 13.62
C ALA A 345 19.21 -1.94 14.96
N ALA A 346 19.78 -0.73 15.04
CA ALA A 346 19.74 0.08 16.25
C ALA A 346 18.31 0.45 16.68
N ASP A 347 17.39 0.57 15.71
CA ASP A 347 15.99 0.90 15.98
C ASP A 347 15.19 -0.34 16.37
N ILE A 348 15.41 -1.49 15.68
CA ILE A 348 14.71 -2.75 15.98
C ILE A 348 15.05 -3.25 17.38
N TYR A 349 16.33 -3.24 17.75
CA TYR A 349 16.84 -3.81 19.00
C TYR A 349 16.93 -2.79 20.15
N LEU A 350 16.20 -1.67 20.06
CA LEU A 350 16.30 -0.56 21.03
C LEU A 350 16.13 -1.01 22.49
N ASN A 351 15.23 -1.95 22.75
CA ASN A 351 14.89 -2.42 24.10
C ASN A 351 15.40 -3.85 24.39
N VAL A 352 16.12 -4.47 23.45
CA VAL A 352 16.65 -5.81 23.63
C VAL A 352 18.10 -5.71 24.09
N GLU A 353 18.42 -6.29 25.28
CA GLU A 353 19.80 -6.40 25.71
C GLU A 353 20.61 -7.22 24.70
N GLN A 354 21.57 -6.59 24.03
CA GLN A 354 22.52 -7.32 23.21
C GLN A 354 23.35 -8.21 24.13
N GLU A 355 23.19 -9.53 24.02
CA GLU A 355 24.11 -10.46 24.66
C GLU A 355 25.51 -10.17 24.11
N ASN A 356 26.36 -9.57 24.95
CA ASN A 356 27.74 -9.28 24.60
C ASN A 356 28.46 -10.59 24.26
N GLU A 357 28.86 -10.81 23.02
CA GLU A 357 29.73 -11.91 22.57
C GLU A 357 31.15 -11.83 23.14
N GLU A 358 31.38 -11.18 24.28
CA GLU A 358 32.70 -10.99 24.90
C GLU A 358 33.15 -12.09 25.89
N GLU A 359 32.38 -13.15 26.15
CA GLU A 359 32.82 -14.19 27.11
C GLU A 359 33.48 -15.45 26.50
N SER A 360 33.79 -15.52 25.20
CA SER A 360 34.45 -16.72 24.64
C SER A 360 35.97 -16.61 24.41
N SER A 361 36.64 -15.52 24.80
CA SER A 361 38.10 -15.35 24.55
C SER A 361 38.98 -15.38 25.79
N GLY A 362 38.51 -15.87 26.93
CA GLY A 362 39.27 -15.80 28.19
C GLY A 362 39.32 -17.10 28.99
N THR A 363 39.96 -18.15 28.46
CA THR A 363 40.70 -19.08 29.32
C THR A 363 41.57 -20.05 28.50
N SER A 364 42.76 -19.59 28.20
CA SER A 364 43.88 -20.50 27.91
C SER A 364 45.13 -19.93 28.61
N LYS A 365 45.38 -20.32 29.83
CA LYS A 365 46.66 -20.32 30.45
C LYS A 365 46.83 -21.58 31.30
#